data_c6d222baff298864cf99f052c47b0f89
#
_entry.id   c6d222baff298864cf99f052c47b0f89
#
_cell.length_a   1.000
_cell.length_b   1.000
_cell.length_c   1.000
_cell.angle_alpha   90.00
_cell.angle_beta   90.00
_cell.angle_gamma   90.00
#
_symmetry.space_group_name_H-M   'P 1'
#
loop_
_entity.id
_entity.type
_entity.pdbx_description
1 polymer ?
#
loop_
_entity_poly.entity_id
_entity_poly.type
_entity_poly.pdbx_seq_one_letter_code
_entity_poly.pdbx_strand_id
1 'polypeptide(L)'
;LCPLCPTISSELLTEIPEAEYEVVVFDNKSPSLRPPIGDSALPDYAGPETDMGKAIGKCEVIVFNSDHGQSFAQLTNAQVRTLLEAWRDRTAELSKESFIRHIAPFENRGEEIGVTLHHPHGQIYAYSYLPPRVEKMLSAAERYQKEFGKNLFDESLKRELNDKSRIIAKNEHWVAFVPYAARYPFEIHLAPLAHVADLTELSTEQCDAYPEIALEVMRRLDGVFGISMAYIAAWHQAPVREGRDLLRLHWQITSVRRAPGKLKYLAGSESAMGAFIMDVTPEQSAEQLRAVKL
;
A
#
# COMPACT_ATOMS: atom_id res chain seq x y z
N LEU A 1 -20.78 8.54 -16.37
CA LEU A 1 -20.81 9.08 -15.01
C LEU A 1 -19.89 8.25 -14.13
N CYS A 2 -18.99 8.86 -13.36
CA CYS A 2 -18.14 8.15 -12.43
C CYS A 2 -18.94 7.79 -11.15
N PRO A 3 -18.99 6.53 -10.73
CA PRO A 3 -19.73 6.14 -9.54
C PRO A 3 -19.15 6.70 -8.23
N LEU A 4 -17.91 7.15 -8.22
CA LEU A 4 -17.20 7.69 -7.04
C LEU A 4 -17.29 9.22 -6.93
N CYS A 5 -17.89 9.90 -7.91
CA CYS A 5 -18.16 11.33 -7.80
C CYS A 5 -19.30 11.60 -6.82
N PRO A 6 -19.34 12.79 -6.19
CA PRO A 6 -20.48 13.21 -5.37
C PRO A 6 -21.79 13.16 -6.14
N THR A 7 -22.90 12.83 -5.47
CA THR A 7 -24.25 12.98 -6.04
C THR A 7 -24.66 14.46 -6.01
N ILE A 8 -24.62 15.09 -7.17
CA ILE A 8 -24.94 16.54 -7.32
C ILE A 8 -26.38 16.80 -7.78
N SER A 9 -27.12 15.77 -8.17
CA SER A 9 -28.54 15.91 -8.54
C SER A 9 -29.31 14.61 -8.25
N SER A 10 -30.61 14.73 -8.00
CA SER A 10 -31.50 13.58 -7.78
C SER A 10 -31.70 12.68 -9.02
N GLU A 11 -31.34 13.17 -10.20
CA GLU A 11 -31.46 12.43 -11.46
C GLU A 11 -30.25 11.53 -11.76
N LEU A 12 -29.09 11.83 -11.14
CA LEU A 12 -27.79 11.17 -11.38
C LEU A 12 -27.20 10.71 -10.06
N LEU A 13 -27.76 9.63 -9.52
CA LEU A 13 -27.26 9.02 -8.29
C LEU A 13 -25.93 8.29 -8.54
N THR A 14 -24.97 8.53 -7.65
CA THR A 14 -23.70 7.82 -7.57
C THR A 14 -23.68 6.95 -6.31
N GLU A 15 -22.55 6.29 -6.04
CA GLU A 15 -22.36 5.51 -4.80
C GLU A 15 -22.31 6.40 -3.55
N ILE A 16 -21.96 7.70 -3.73
CA ILE A 16 -21.77 8.65 -2.64
C ILE A 16 -22.89 9.68 -2.68
N PRO A 17 -23.85 9.60 -1.73
CA PRO A 17 -25.05 10.46 -1.72
C PRO A 17 -24.73 11.92 -1.37
N GLU A 18 -23.60 12.17 -0.71
CA GLU A 18 -23.21 13.51 -0.28
C GLU A 18 -22.72 14.36 -1.45
N ALA A 19 -23.05 15.66 -1.43
CA ALA A 19 -22.63 16.62 -2.46
C ALA A 19 -21.13 16.98 -2.38
N GLU A 20 -20.56 16.93 -1.19
CA GLU A 20 -19.14 17.15 -0.90
C GLU A 20 -18.69 16.18 0.19
N TYR A 21 -17.42 15.77 0.12
CA TYR A 21 -16.78 14.97 1.16
C TYR A 21 -15.27 15.17 1.14
N GLU A 22 -14.61 14.96 2.27
CA GLU A 22 -13.15 14.92 2.35
C GLU A 22 -12.62 13.51 2.04
N VAL A 23 -13.14 12.50 2.74
CA VAL A 23 -12.85 11.07 2.53
C VAL A 23 -14.12 10.29 2.77
N VAL A 24 -14.39 9.29 1.93
CA VAL A 24 -15.51 8.37 2.10
C VAL A 24 -15.02 6.93 2.06
N VAL A 25 -15.53 6.10 2.97
CA VAL A 25 -15.29 4.65 2.99
C VAL A 25 -16.61 3.91 2.98
N PHE A 26 -16.70 2.90 2.14
CA PHE A 26 -17.88 2.05 2.03
C PHE A 26 -17.53 0.63 1.57
N ASP A 27 -18.44 -0.33 1.82
CA ASP A 27 -18.24 -1.71 1.39
C ASP A 27 -18.16 -1.83 -0.13
N ASN A 28 -17.19 -2.60 -0.63
CA ASN A 28 -17.08 -2.88 -2.05
C ASN A 28 -18.30 -3.69 -2.52
N LYS A 29 -19.03 -3.22 -3.53
CA LYS A 29 -20.22 -3.90 -4.06
C LYS A 29 -19.93 -5.25 -4.71
N SER A 30 -18.70 -5.44 -5.22
CA SER A 30 -18.25 -6.68 -5.84
C SER A 30 -17.00 -7.22 -5.11
N PRO A 31 -17.14 -7.56 -3.82
CA PRO A 31 -16.00 -7.89 -3.00
C PRO A 31 -15.42 -9.26 -3.36
N SER A 32 -14.08 -9.33 -3.43
CA SER A 32 -13.35 -10.60 -3.59
C SER A 32 -13.36 -11.45 -2.32
N LEU A 33 -13.49 -10.80 -1.16
CA LEU A 33 -13.61 -11.44 0.15
C LEU A 33 -14.94 -11.05 0.78
N ARG A 34 -15.59 -12.00 1.48
CA ARG A 34 -16.87 -11.76 2.14
C ARG A 34 -16.83 -12.18 3.60
N PRO A 35 -17.58 -11.52 4.49
CA PRO A 35 -17.74 -11.98 5.87
C PRO A 35 -18.24 -13.43 5.92
N PRO A 36 -17.94 -14.18 7.00
CA PRO A 36 -18.47 -15.53 7.16
C PRO A 36 -19.99 -15.50 7.17
N ILE A 37 -20.61 -16.19 6.24
CA ILE A 37 -22.05 -16.37 6.17
C ILE A 37 -22.37 -17.71 6.80
N GLY A 38 -22.89 -17.74 8.03
CA GLY A 38 -23.43 -18.94 8.70
C GLY A 38 -22.90 -20.31 8.24
N ASP A 39 -23.59 -21.39 8.51
CA ASP A 39 -23.28 -22.74 8.04
C ASP A 39 -23.55 -22.99 6.53
N SER A 40 -23.59 -21.95 5.70
CA SER A 40 -23.76 -22.15 4.27
C SER A 40 -22.57 -22.95 3.74
N ALA A 41 -22.79 -24.19 3.45
CA ALA A 41 -21.87 -25.12 2.83
C ALA A 41 -21.50 -24.62 1.42
N LEU A 42 -20.54 -23.71 1.35
CA LEU A 42 -19.76 -23.62 0.12
C LEU A 42 -19.06 -24.97 -0.03
N PRO A 43 -19.09 -25.56 -1.25
CA PRO A 43 -18.43 -26.83 -1.48
C PRO A 43 -17.02 -26.77 -0.93
N ASP A 44 -16.66 -27.72 -0.09
CA ASP A 44 -15.31 -27.87 0.42
C ASP A 44 -14.46 -28.46 -0.69
N TYR A 45 -13.94 -27.60 -1.57
CA TYR A 45 -13.00 -28.00 -2.62
C TYR A 45 -11.59 -28.26 -2.09
N ALA A 46 -11.37 -27.97 -0.81
CA ALA A 46 -10.09 -28.20 -0.17
C ALA A 46 -10.00 -29.67 0.24
N GLY A 47 -9.31 -30.48 -0.54
CA GLY A 47 -8.78 -31.73 -0.04
C GLY A 47 -7.75 -31.46 1.06
N PRO A 48 -7.46 -32.43 1.93
CA PRO A 48 -6.48 -32.28 3.03
C PRO A 48 -5.05 -31.97 2.57
N GLU A 49 -4.81 -31.94 1.29
CA GLU A 49 -3.51 -31.71 0.64
C GLU A 49 -3.37 -30.30 0.03
N THR A 50 -4.39 -29.44 0.15
CA THR A 50 -4.37 -28.11 -0.45
C THR A 50 -4.52 -27.02 0.61
N ASP A 51 -3.64 -26.03 0.59
CA ASP A 51 -3.74 -24.80 1.40
C ASP A 51 -4.86 -23.85 0.90
N MET A 52 -5.86 -24.38 0.20
CA MET A 52 -7.00 -23.60 -0.27
C MET A 52 -8.06 -23.47 0.81
N GLY A 53 -8.50 -22.26 1.04
CA GLY A 53 -9.54 -21.92 2.02
C GLY A 53 -10.65 -21.09 1.42
N LYS A 54 -11.70 -20.88 2.21
CA LYS A 54 -12.79 -19.96 1.85
C LYS A 54 -12.27 -18.53 1.74
N ALA A 55 -12.74 -17.77 0.74
CA ALA A 55 -12.43 -16.35 0.55
C ALA A 55 -13.16 -15.48 1.59
N ILE A 56 -12.88 -15.71 2.87
CA ILE A 56 -13.45 -14.98 4.00
C ILE A 56 -12.65 -13.71 4.25
N GLY A 57 -13.34 -12.60 4.48
CA GLY A 57 -12.73 -11.32 4.76
C GLY A 57 -13.70 -10.16 4.54
N LYS A 58 -13.16 -8.96 4.41
CA LYS A 58 -13.91 -7.75 4.04
C LYS A 58 -13.14 -6.99 2.97
N CYS A 59 -13.86 -6.30 2.09
CA CYS A 59 -13.32 -5.41 1.10
C CYS A 59 -14.06 -4.07 1.16
N GLU A 60 -13.32 -3.01 1.43
CA GLU A 60 -13.84 -1.64 1.45
C GLU A 60 -13.21 -0.82 0.32
N VAL A 61 -13.94 0.17 -0.18
CA VAL A 61 -13.44 1.22 -1.08
C VAL A 61 -13.24 2.47 -0.26
N ILE A 62 -12.12 3.14 -0.45
CA ILE A 62 -11.81 4.43 0.15
C ILE A 62 -11.59 5.45 -0.95
N VAL A 63 -12.37 6.52 -0.97
CA VAL A 63 -12.28 7.61 -1.94
C VAL A 63 -11.61 8.80 -1.28
N PHE A 64 -10.56 9.32 -1.90
CA PHE A 64 -9.61 10.22 -1.25
C PHE A 64 -10.08 11.67 -1.14
N ASN A 65 -10.96 12.10 -2.04
CA ASN A 65 -11.62 13.40 -2.03
C ASN A 65 -12.77 13.44 -3.03
N SER A 66 -13.53 14.51 -3.06
CA SER A 66 -14.67 14.70 -3.97
C SER A 66 -14.28 15.15 -5.39
N ASP A 67 -13.03 15.57 -5.63
CA ASP A 67 -12.58 16.06 -6.95
C ASP A 67 -12.08 14.90 -7.82
N HIS A 68 -12.82 14.62 -8.89
CA HIS A 68 -12.48 13.56 -9.86
C HIS A 68 -11.15 13.77 -10.58
N GLY A 69 -10.74 15.03 -10.75
CA GLY A 69 -9.58 15.39 -11.55
C GLY A 69 -8.25 15.35 -10.80
N GLN A 70 -8.29 15.21 -9.48
CA GLN A 70 -7.07 15.17 -8.67
C GLN A 70 -6.42 13.78 -8.65
N SER A 71 -5.16 13.76 -8.25
CA SER A 71 -4.41 12.56 -7.91
C SER A 71 -3.81 12.71 -6.52
N PHE A 72 -3.30 11.63 -5.92
CA PHE A 72 -2.66 11.68 -4.61
C PHE A 72 -1.58 12.80 -4.54
N ALA A 73 -0.73 12.93 -5.56
CA ALA A 73 0.32 13.95 -5.60
C ALA A 73 -0.19 15.42 -5.59
N GLN A 74 -1.46 15.64 -5.90
CA GLN A 74 -2.11 16.95 -5.95
C GLN A 74 -2.92 17.28 -4.69
N LEU A 75 -3.11 16.32 -3.78
CA LEU A 75 -3.75 16.55 -2.50
C LEU A 75 -2.98 17.56 -1.67
N THR A 76 -3.68 18.20 -0.75
CA THR A 76 -3.08 19.05 0.28
C THR A 76 -2.57 18.21 1.46
N ASN A 77 -1.69 18.78 2.28
CA ASN A 77 -1.25 18.13 3.52
C ASN A 77 -2.43 17.77 4.43
N ALA A 78 -3.45 18.63 4.52
CA ALA A 78 -4.64 18.37 5.32
C ALA A 78 -5.43 17.17 4.78
N GLN A 79 -5.65 17.08 3.47
CA GLN A 79 -6.34 15.95 2.85
C GLN A 79 -5.58 14.63 3.05
N VAL A 80 -4.25 14.62 2.88
CA VAL A 80 -3.43 13.42 3.13
C VAL A 80 -3.45 13.04 4.62
N ARG A 81 -3.51 14.02 5.52
CA ARG A 81 -3.65 13.80 6.96
C ARG A 81 -5.00 13.14 7.30
N THR A 82 -6.10 13.65 6.73
CA THR A 82 -7.45 13.06 6.88
C THR A 82 -7.48 11.64 6.31
N LEU A 83 -6.89 11.42 5.14
CA LEU A 83 -6.80 10.10 4.51
C LEU A 83 -6.02 9.10 5.38
N LEU A 84 -4.90 9.52 5.99
CA LEU A 84 -4.15 8.69 6.92
C LEU A 84 -5.00 8.29 8.14
N GLU A 85 -5.78 9.23 8.70
CA GLU A 85 -6.69 8.91 9.81
C GLU A 85 -7.79 7.94 9.39
N ALA A 86 -8.31 8.06 8.18
CA ALA A 86 -9.28 7.10 7.67
C ALA A 86 -8.68 5.69 7.56
N TRP A 87 -7.45 5.53 7.05
CA TRP A 87 -6.76 4.24 7.05
C TRP A 87 -6.50 3.70 8.47
N ARG A 88 -6.15 4.57 9.42
CA ARG A 88 -5.94 4.20 10.82
C ARG A 88 -7.23 3.71 11.47
N ASP A 89 -8.31 4.47 11.32
CA ASP A 89 -9.65 4.12 11.84
C ASP A 89 -10.11 2.78 11.26
N ARG A 90 -10.03 2.60 9.95
CA ARG A 90 -10.45 1.34 9.33
C ARG A 90 -9.58 0.16 9.78
N THR A 91 -8.27 0.37 9.93
CA THR A 91 -7.39 -0.67 10.47
C THR A 91 -7.80 -1.04 11.91
N ALA A 92 -8.11 -0.06 12.76
CA ALA A 92 -8.56 -0.29 14.13
C ALA A 92 -9.91 -1.03 14.16
N GLU A 93 -10.89 -0.60 13.37
CA GLU A 93 -12.22 -1.22 13.35
C GLU A 93 -12.19 -2.65 12.78
N LEU A 94 -11.52 -2.86 11.64
CA LEU A 94 -11.42 -4.17 11.01
C LEU A 94 -10.64 -5.17 11.88
N SER A 95 -9.67 -4.70 12.67
CA SER A 95 -8.89 -5.56 13.57
C SER A 95 -9.69 -6.13 14.74
N LYS A 96 -10.85 -5.56 15.06
CA LYS A 96 -11.76 -6.07 16.11
C LYS A 96 -12.47 -7.36 15.68
N GLU A 97 -12.62 -7.57 14.38
CA GLU A 97 -13.26 -8.78 13.84
C GLU A 97 -12.41 -10.01 14.15
N SER A 98 -12.99 -11.00 14.82
CA SER A 98 -12.26 -12.19 15.31
C SER A 98 -11.65 -13.02 14.19
N PHE A 99 -12.25 -13.02 13.00
CA PHE A 99 -11.81 -13.77 11.83
C PHE A 99 -10.75 -13.04 10.99
N ILE A 100 -10.47 -11.76 11.22
CA ILE A 100 -9.46 -11.01 10.45
C ILE A 100 -8.08 -11.24 11.04
N ARG A 101 -7.13 -11.63 10.18
CA ARG A 101 -5.71 -11.83 10.52
C ARG A 101 -4.80 -10.76 9.95
N HIS A 102 -5.15 -10.18 8.79
CA HIS A 102 -4.32 -9.16 8.15
C HIS A 102 -5.17 -8.12 7.42
N ILE A 103 -4.74 -6.85 7.46
CA ILE A 103 -5.41 -5.73 6.81
C ILE A 103 -4.42 -5.04 5.88
N ALA A 104 -4.83 -4.80 4.64
CA ALA A 104 -3.98 -4.23 3.61
C ALA A 104 -4.71 -3.09 2.87
N PRO A 105 -4.52 -1.84 3.27
CA PRO A 105 -4.93 -0.69 2.47
C PRO A 105 -4.00 -0.53 1.26
N PHE A 106 -4.58 -0.29 0.08
CA PHE A 106 -3.81 -0.07 -1.14
C PHE A 106 -4.53 0.85 -2.13
N GLU A 107 -3.76 1.47 -3.01
CA GLU A 107 -4.21 2.24 -4.17
C GLU A 107 -3.60 1.64 -5.43
N ASN A 108 -4.39 1.59 -6.49
CA ASN A 108 -3.95 1.34 -7.86
C ASN A 108 -4.21 2.58 -8.69
N ARG A 109 -3.21 3.08 -9.42
CA ARG A 109 -3.33 4.25 -10.29
C ARG A 109 -2.77 3.96 -11.67
N GLY A 110 -3.54 4.25 -12.70
CA GLY A 110 -3.13 4.19 -14.10
C GLY A 110 -3.72 3.00 -14.85
N GLU A 111 -4.04 3.24 -16.13
CA GLU A 111 -4.60 2.23 -17.02
C GLU A 111 -3.64 1.06 -17.27
N GLU A 112 -2.34 1.32 -17.18
CA GLU A 112 -1.28 0.33 -17.39
C GLU A 112 -1.29 -0.83 -16.39
N ILE A 113 -1.97 -0.64 -15.27
CA ILE A 113 -2.18 -1.68 -14.25
C ILE A 113 -3.65 -2.08 -14.12
N GLY A 114 -4.49 -1.71 -15.10
CA GLY A 114 -5.88 -2.13 -15.20
C GLY A 114 -6.88 -1.27 -14.42
N VAL A 115 -6.51 -0.05 -14.03
CA VAL A 115 -7.45 0.88 -13.39
C VAL A 115 -8.44 1.43 -14.42
N THR A 116 -9.74 1.30 -14.13
CA THR A 116 -10.84 1.77 -14.99
C THR A 116 -11.54 3.02 -14.46
N LEU A 117 -11.36 3.34 -13.18
CA LEU A 117 -11.94 4.51 -12.53
C LEU A 117 -10.82 5.48 -12.14
N HIS A 118 -10.75 6.62 -12.80
CA HIS A 118 -9.68 7.61 -12.59
C HIS A 118 -9.87 8.48 -11.34
N HIS A 119 -11.08 8.51 -10.75
CA HIS A 119 -11.31 9.21 -9.49
C HIS A 119 -10.35 8.67 -8.41
N PRO A 120 -9.62 9.51 -7.66
CA PRO A 120 -8.61 9.04 -6.71
C PRO A 120 -9.25 8.21 -5.61
N HIS A 121 -8.95 6.92 -5.61
CA HIS A 121 -9.49 5.96 -4.66
C HIS A 121 -8.53 4.82 -4.40
N GLY A 122 -8.72 4.17 -3.30
CA GLY A 122 -8.04 2.93 -2.93
C GLY A 122 -9.03 1.88 -2.44
N GLN A 123 -8.49 0.79 -1.97
CA GLN A 123 -9.25 -0.29 -1.34
C GLN A 123 -8.58 -0.72 -0.04
N ILE A 124 -9.36 -1.31 0.84
CA ILE A 124 -8.88 -1.91 2.08
C ILE A 124 -9.35 -3.36 2.10
N TYR A 125 -8.42 -4.28 1.99
CA TYR A 125 -8.71 -5.70 2.10
C TYR A 125 -8.36 -6.20 3.49
N ALA A 126 -9.31 -6.84 4.14
CA ALA A 126 -9.11 -7.49 5.42
C ALA A 126 -9.26 -9.01 5.26
N TYR A 127 -8.15 -9.72 5.41
CA TYR A 127 -8.04 -11.15 5.16
C TYR A 127 -8.22 -11.96 6.44
N SER A 128 -8.90 -13.11 6.33
CA SER A 128 -8.97 -14.10 7.42
C SER A 128 -7.74 -15.02 7.49
N TYR A 129 -6.78 -14.84 6.60
CA TYR A 129 -5.54 -15.58 6.51
C TYR A 129 -4.36 -14.61 6.31
N LEU A 130 -3.14 -15.09 6.45
CA LEU A 130 -1.98 -14.31 6.08
C LEU A 130 -1.75 -14.43 4.56
N PRO A 131 -1.72 -13.32 3.82
CA PRO A 131 -1.33 -13.37 2.41
C PRO A 131 0.09 -13.96 2.25
N PRO A 132 0.37 -14.74 1.19
CA PRO A 132 1.63 -15.47 1.05
C PRO A 132 2.89 -14.61 1.18
N ARG A 133 2.81 -13.34 0.79
CA ARG A 133 3.92 -12.39 0.97
C ARG A 133 4.15 -12.07 2.45
N VAL A 134 3.09 -11.86 3.22
CA VAL A 134 3.17 -11.57 4.66
C VAL A 134 3.74 -12.78 5.41
N GLU A 135 3.30 -13.99 5.06
CA GLU A 135 3.86 -15.24 5.63
C GLU A 135 5.36 -15.36 5.36
N LYS A 136 5.80 -15.10 4.13
CA LYS A 136 7.23 -15.11 3.78
C LYS A 136 8.03 -14.08 4.55
N MET A 137 7.48 -12.88 4.73
CA MET A 137 8.12 -11.80 5.50
C MET A 137 8.23 -12.20 6.97
N LEU A 138 7.15 -12.70 7.56
CA LEU A 138 7.13 -13.16 8.95
C LEU A 138 8.11 -14.30 9.19
N SER A 139 8.06 -15.35 8.38
CA SER A 139 9.00 -16.48 8.47
C SER A 139 10.45 -16.07 8.30
N ALA A 140 10.75 -15.08 7.45
CA ALA A 140 12.11 -14.57 7.28
C ALA A 140 12.55 -13.79 8.53
N ALA A 141 11.66 -12.99 9.12
CA ALA A 141 11.94 -12.23 10.34
C ALA A 141 12.16 -13.15 11.55
N GLU A 142 11.34 -14.19 11.72
CA GLU A 142 11.49 -15.21 12.76
C GLU A 142 12.84 -15.92 12.67
N ARG A 143 13.23 -16.39 11.46
CA ARG A 143 14.53 -17.02 11.26
C ARG A 143 15.68 -16.07 11.60
N TYR A 144 15.60 -14.83 11.15
CA TYR A 144 16.62 -13.84 11.41
C TYR A 144 16.75 -13.50 12.90
N GLN A 145 15.62 -13.34 13.58
CA GLN A 145 15.61 -13.10 15.02
C GLN A 145 16.19 -14.29 15.79
N LYS A 146 15.82 -15.52 15.40
CA LYS A 146 16.37 -16.75 16.02
C LYS A 146 17.89 -16.87 15.83
N GLU A 147 18.40 -16.49 14.68
CA GLU A 147 19.82 -16.61 14.34
C GLU A 147 20.68 -15.46 14.91
N PHE A 148 20.19 -14.22 14.84
CA PHE A 148 20.95 -13.02 15.15
C PHE A 148 20.48 -12.27 16.41
N GLY A 149 19.33 -12.63 16.99
CA GLY A 149 18.74 -11.93 18.16
C GLY A 149 18.27 -10.51 17.83
N LYS A 150 17.97 -10.20 16.57
CA LYS A 150 17.64 -8.85 16.09
C LYS A 150 16.45 -8.88 15.16
N ASN A 151 15.74 -7.75 15.07
CA ASN A 151 14.68 -7.58 14.08
C ASN A 151 15.26 -7.36 12.67
N LEU A 152 14.82 -8.17 11.69
CA LEU A 152 15.29 -8.13 10.31
C LEU A 152 15.02 -6.77 9.63
N PHE A 153 13.82 -6.23 9.81
CA PHE A 153 13.40 -5.00 9.14
C PHE A 153 14.02 -3.75 9.75
N ASP A 154 14.25 -3.75 11.08
CA ASP A 154 14.99 -2.67 11.74
C ASP A 154 16.45 -2.65 11.30
N GLU A 155 17.13 -3.80 11.21
CA GLU A 155 18.49 -3.87 10.71
C GLU A 155 18.57 -3.50 9.21
N SER A 156 17.54 -3.85 8.43
CA SER A 156 17.48 -3.44 7.02
C SER A 156 17.35 -1.92 6.90
N LEU A 157 16.44 -1.30 7.65
CA LEU A 157 16.30 0.16 7.64
C LEU A 157 17.58 0.86 8.13
N LYS A 158 18.23 0.34 9.18
CA LYS A 158 19.48 0.87 9.69
C LYS A 158 20.60 0.83 8.64
N ARG A 159 20.67 -0.21 7.80
CA ARG A 159 21.60 -0.30 6.69
C ARG A 159 21.34 0.79 5.64
N GLU A 160 20.07 1.00 5.26
CA GLU A 160 19.71 2.08 4.32
C GLU A 160 20.08 3.47 4.87
N LEU A 161 19.81 3.72 6.15
CA LEU A 161 20.14 4.98 6.82
C LEU A 161 21.66 5.23 6.93
N ASN A 162 22.47 4.17 7.06
CA ASN A 162 23.93 4.26 7.10
C ASN A 162 24.54 4.46 5.71
N ASP A 163 24.05 3.73 4.71
CA ASP A 163 24.52 3.78 3.30
C ASP A 163 24.14 5.12 2.65
N LYS A 164 22.89 5.55 2.82
CA LYS A 164 22.30 6.79 2.28
C LYS A 164 22.16 6.86 0.76
N SER A 165 22.84 6.01 -0.01
CA SER A 165 22.84 6.07 -1.49
C SER A 165 21.44 5.93 -2.08
N ARG A 166 20.54 5.19 -1.41
CA ARG A 166 19.19 4.90 -1.84
C ARG A 166 18.10 5.73 -1.16
N ILE A 167 18.48 6.65 -0.24
CA ILE A 167 17.52 7.56 0.39
C ILE A 167 17.02 8.60 -0.64
N ILE A 168 15.70 8.78 -0.72
CA ILE A 168 15.03 9.74 -1.60
C ILE A 168 14.72 11.03 -0.84
N ALA A 169 14.05 10.87 0.29
CA ALA A 169 13.60 11.95 1.17
C ALA A 169 13.60 11.47 2.63
N LYS A 170 13.71 12.42 3.56
CA LYS A 170 13.69 12.13 4.98
C LYS A 170 13.26 13.36 5.76
N ASN A 171 12.36 13.18 6.74
CA ASN A 171 12.08 14.17 7.77
C ASN A 171 12.40 13.62 9.18
N GLU A 172 11.91 14.27 10.23
CA GLU A 172 12.19 13.87 11.61
C GLU A 172 11.62 12.48 11.96
N HIS A 173 10.50 12.08 11.36
CA HIS A 173 9.77 10.85 11.71
C HIS A 173 9.76 9.77 10.64
N TRP A 174 10.03 10.13 9.37
CA TRP A 174 9.89 9.24 8.22
C TRP A 174 11.11 9.24 7.32
N VAL A 175 11.29 8.16 6.59
CA VAL A 175 12.30 8.03 5.53
C VAL A 175 11.73 7.31 4.32
N ALA A 176 11.99 7.86 3.14
CA ALA A 176 11.69 7.26 1.84
C ALA A 176 12.98 6.80 1.16
N PHE A 177 13.01 5.58 0.67
CA PHE A 177 14.17 4.99 0.02
C PHE A 177 13.77 3.96 -1.05
N VAL A 178 14.65 3.72 -2.02
CA VAL A 178 14.57 2.57 -2.92
C VAL A 178 15.22 1.38 -2.21
N PRO A 179 14.49 0.27 -1.94
CA PRO A 179 15.07 -0.84 -1.19
C PRO A 179 16.19 -1.52 -2.00
N TYR A 180 17.23 -2.04 -1.33
CA TYR A 180 18.32 -2.75 -1.96
C TYR A 180 17.85 -3.87 -2.90
N ALA A 181 16.83 -4.62 -2.50
CA ALA A 181 16.23 -5.70 -3.29
C ALA A 181 14.96 -5.24 -4.01
N ALA A 182 14.97 -4.05 -4.62
CA ALA A 182 13.86 -3.55 -5.41
C ALA A 182 13.49 -4.52 -6.53
N ARG A 183 12.19 -4.69 -6.78
CA ARG A 183 11.64 -5.56 -7.83
C ARG A 183 11.12 -4.79 -9.03
N TYR A 184 10.94 -3.48 -8.85
CA TYR A 184 10.50 -2.54 -9.88
C TYR A 184 11.47 -1.36 -9.96
N PRO A 185 11.64 -0.74 -11.15
CA PRO A 185 12.60 0.36 -11.36
C PRO A 185 12.43 1.52 -10.37
N PHE A 186 11.18 1.83 -10.02
CA PHE A 186 10.84 2.88 -9.06
C PHE A 186 10.03 2.29 -7.91
N GLU A 187 10.54 1.24 -7.29
CA GLU A 187 10.01 0.75 -6.03
C GLU A 187 10.49 1.66 -4.90
N ILE A 188 9.55 2.21 -4.14
CA ILE A 188 9.83 3.12 -3.03
C ILE A 188 9.22 2.55 -1.77
N HIS A 189 9.99 2.53 -0.68
CA HIS A 189 9.49 2.27 0.66
C HIS A 189 9.52 3.58 1.45
N LEU A 190 8.38 3.97 2.00
CA LEU A 190 8.25 5.06 2.97
C LEU A 190 7.94 4.44 4.33
N ALA A 191 8.86 4.57 5.27
CA ALA A 191 8.77 3.92 6.58
C ALA A 191 8.97 4.91 7.73
N PRO A 192 8.25 4.73 8.87
CA PRO A 192 8.57 5.48 10.08
C PRO A 192 10.00 5.16 10.53
N LEU A 193 10.71 6.11 11.11
CA LEU A 193 12.05 5.88 11.68
C LEU A 193 11.99 5.01 12.94
N ALA A 194 11.00 5.23 13.79
CA ALA A 194 10.72 4.36 14.92
C ALA A 194 10.10 3.03 14.44
N HIS A 195 10.26 1.96 15.24
CA HIS A 195 9.52 0.73 15.00
C HIS A 195 8.04 0.95 15.29
N VAL A 196 7.20 0.68 14.30
CA VAL A 196 5.74 0.75 14.35
C VAL A 196 5.21 -0.49 13.64
N ALA A 197 4.34 -1.25 14.28
CA ALA A 197 3.83 -2.49 13.70
C ALA A 197 2.73 -2.26 12.64
N ASP A 198 1.82 -1.33 12.89
CA ASP A 198 0.74 -0.99 11.98
C ASP A 198 0.32 0.49 12.09
N LEU A 199 -0.64 0.89 11.28
CA LEU A 199 -1.15 2.26 11.21
C LEU A 199 -1.71 2.76 12.55
N THR A 200 -2.26 1.88 13.39
CA THR A 200 -2.88 2.28 14.67
C THR A 200 -1.87 2.70 15.73
N GLU A 201 -0.62 2.25 15.60
CA GLU A 201 0.48 2.55 16.53
C GLU A 201 1.23 3.86 16.19
N LEU A 202 0.90 4.51 15.07
CA LEU A 202 1.51 5.79 14.71
C LEU A 202 1.21 6.86 15.77
N SER A 203 2.25 7.56 16.24
CA SER A 203 2.09 8.72 17.11
C SER A 203 1.49 9.91 16.36
N THR A 204 0.99 10.90 17.10
CA THR A 204 0.47 12.15 16.51
C THR A 204 1.54 12.85 15.66
N GLU A 205 2.76 12.94 16.15
CA GLU A 205 3.89 13.57 15.46
C GLU A 205 4.24 12.83 14.16
N GLN A 206 4.21 11.50 14.18
CA GLN A 206 4.39 10.69 12.97
C GLN A 206 3.26 10.92 11.95
N CYS A 207 2.02 11.01 12.43
CA CYS A 207 0.87 11.30 11.57
C CYS A 207 0.93 12.72 10.98
N ASP A 208 1.38 13.70 11.74
CA ASP A 208 1.50 15.09 11.27
C ASP A 208 2.66 15.29 10.29
N ALA A 209 3.74 14.50 10.43
CA ALA A 209 4.90 14.54 9.55
C ALA A 209 4.74 13.72 8.26
N TYR A 210 3.77 12.80 8.17
CA TYR A 210 3.56 11.92 7.02
C TYR A 210 3.15 12.67 5.74
N PRO A 211 2.20 13.63 5.75
CA PRO A 211 1.70 14.24 4.52
C PRO A 211 2.78 14.89 3.67
N GLU A 212 3.68 15.65 4.27
CA GLU A 212 4.74 16.34 3.56
C GLU A 212 5.63 15.36 2.78
N ILE A 213 6.15 14.33 3.44
CA ILE A 213 7.05 13.38 2.80
C ILE A 213 6.32 12.46 1.82
N ALA A 214 5.08 12.09 2.09
CA ALA A 214 4.26 11.30 1.17
C ALA A 214 4.00 12.06 -0.14
N LEU A 215 3.62 13.33 -0.05
CA LEU A 215 3.42 14.19 -1.21
C LEU A 215 4.73 14.44 -1.97
N GLU A 216 5.84 14.66 -1.26
CA GLU A 216 7.17 14.79 -1.88
C GLU A 216 7.49 13.56 -2.72
N VAL A 217 7.34 12.36 -2.14
CA VAL A 217 7.62 11.09 -2.82
C VAL A 217 6.75 10.92 -4.07
N MET A 218 5.45 11.20 -3.98
CA MET A 218 4.53 11.03 -5.10
C MET A 218 4.76 12.05 -6.21
N ARG A 219 5.10 13.29 -5.87
CA ARG A 219 5.49 14.33 -6.84
C ARG A 219 6.80 14.00 -7.54
N ARG A 220 7.79 13.46 -6.81
CA ARG A 220 9.04 12.98 -7.42
C ARG A 220 8.77 11.83 -8.38
N LEU A 221 7.90 10.89 -8.01
CA LEU A 221 7.53 9.76 -8.87
C LEU A 221 6.88 10.25 -10.18
N ASP A 222 5.91 11.16 -10.12
CA ASP A 222 5.28 11.77 -11.31
C ASP A 222 6.28 12.60 -12.13
N GLY A 223 7.25 13.23 -11.47
CA GLY A 223 8.25 14.08 -12.10
C GLY A 223 9.35 13.34 -12.87
N VAL A 224 9.60 12.05 -12.58
CA VAL A 224 10.71 11.27 -13.21
C VAL A 224 10.64 11.29 -14.74
N PHE A 225 9.44 11.17 -15.31
CA PHE A 225 9.22 11.23 -16.75
C PHE A 225 8.31 12.39 -17.16
N GLY A 226 7.96 13.27 -16.23
CA GLY A 226 7.05 14.40 -16.49
C GLY A 226 5.63 13.98 -16.87
N ILE A 227 5.19 12.84 -16.41
CA ILE A 227 3.87 12.27 -16.67
C ILE A 227 3.28 11.68 -15.38
N SER A 228 1.95 11.59 -15.33
CA SER A 228 1.26 10.84 -14.29
C SER A 228 1.73 9.37 -14.29
N MET A 229 2.45 8.96 -13.25
CA MET A 229 2.99 7.60 -13.14
C MET A 229 1.89 6.61 -12.78
N ALA A 230 1.82 5.50 -13.51
CA ALA A 230 1.06 4.33 -13.08
C ALA A 230 1.79 3.66 -11.91
N TYR A 231 1.08 3.36 -10.83
CA TYR A 231 1.67 2.70 -9.65
C TYR A 231 0.65 1.87 -8.88
N ILE A 232 1.18 0.96 -8.09
CA ILE A 232 0.49 0.29 -6.99
C ILE A 232 1.15 0.79 -5.71
N ALA A 233 0.37 1.35 -4.79
CA ALA A 233 0.84 1.77 -3.48
C ALA A 233 0.09 0.97 -2.40
N ALA A 234 0.80 0.30 -1.51
CA ALA A 234 0.18 -0.54 -0.48
C ALA A 234 0.86 -0.35 0.87
N TRP A 235 0.05 -0.28 1.91
CA TRP A 235 0.52 -0.36 3.27
C TRP A 235 0.86 -1.81 3.63
N HIS A 236 2.11 -2.05 3.97
CA HIS A 236 2.58 -3.27 4.58
C HIS A 236 2.67 -3.08 6.08
N GLN A 237 1.91 -3.85 6.80
CA GLN A 237 1.83 -3.79 8.26
C GLN A 237 1.85 -5.18 8.87
N ALA A 238 2.10 -5.28 10.16
CA ALA A 238 2.08 -6.54 10.87
C ALA A 238 0.68 -7.16 10.85
N PRO A 239 0.56 -8.49 10.94
CA PRO A 239 -0.70 -9.14 11.20
C PRO A 239 -1.37 -8.63 12.49
N VAL A 240 -2.69 -8.77 12.56
CA VAL A 240 -3.49 -8.18 13.66
C VAL A 240 -3.07 -8.70 15.04
N ARG A 241 -2.70 -9.99 15.15
CA ARG A 241 -2.47 -10.66 16.44
C ARG A 241 -1.16 -11.41 16.57
N GLU A 242 -0.32 -11.42 15.53
CA GLU A 242 0.92 -12.20 15.49
C GLU A 242 2.05 -11.44 14.82
N GLY A 243 3.31 -11.67 15.24
CA GLY A 243 4.49 -11.09 14.62
C GLY A 243 4.59 -9.57 14.65
N ARG A 244 3.92 -8.92 15.61
CA ARG A 244 3.85 -7.47 15.68
C ARG A 244 5.20 -6.81 16.02
N ASP A 245 6.03 -7.52 16.75
CA ASP A 245 7.41 -7.15 17.08
C ASP A 245 8.42 -7.50 15.97
N LEU A 246 8.00 -8.30 14.99
CA LEU A 246 8.85 -8.79 13.91
C LEU A 246 8.67 -8.01 12.61
N LEU A 247 7.44 -7.63 12.26
CA LEU A 247 7.12 -6.86 11.07
C LEU A 247 6.97 -5.38 11.40
N ARG A 248 7.31 -4.55 10.42
CA ARG A 248 7.27 -3.10 10.60
C ARG A 248 6.47 -2.45 9.49
N LEU A 249 5.69 -1.43 9.88
CA LEU A 249 4.89 -0.61 8.97
C LEU A 249 5.78 0.06 7.93
N HIS A 250 5.37 -0.03 6.66
CA HIS A 250 5.89 0.80 5.58
C HIS A 250 4.87 0.91 4.45
N TRP A 251 4.88 2.04 3.77
CA TRP A 251 4.13 2.23 2.54
C TRP A 251 5.03 1.89 1.37
N GLN A 252 4.66 0.87 0.59
CA GLN A 252 5.40 0.46 -0.58
C GLN A 252 4.70 0.96 -1.83
N ILE A 253 5.43 1.66 -2.69
CA ILE A 253 4.97 2.14 -3.98
C ILE A 253 5.79 1.42 -5.05
N THR A 254 5.13 0.86 -6.06
CA THR A 254 5.77 0.19 -7.19
C THR A 254 5.21 0.74 -8.49
N SER A 255 6.07 1.13 -9.44
CA SER A 255 5.65 1.52 -10.77
C SER A 255 6.06 0.50 -11.82
N VAL A 256 5.14 0.24 -12.75
CA VAL A 256 5.43 -0.62 -13.92
C VAL A 256 6.21 0.12 -15.02
N ARG A 257 6.37 1.44 -14.93
CA ARG A 257 7.14 2.20 -15.92
C ARG A 257 8.62 2.13 -15.63
N ARG A 258 9.44 1.85 -16.66
CA ARG A 258 10.90 1.80 -16.55
C ARG A 258 11.62 2.89 -17.35
N ALA A 259 10.93 3.46 -18.35
CA ALA A 259 11.42 4.56 -19.16
C ALA A 259 10.22 5.24 -19.84
N PRO A 260 10.38 6.42 -20.45
CA PRO A 260 9.33 7.04 -21.26
C PRO A 260 8.78 6.06 -22.30
N GLY A 261 7.47 5.82 -22.29
CA GLY A 261 6.80 4.90 -23.20
C GLY A 261 7.15 3.41 -23.04
N LYS A 262 7.90 3.00 -22.01
CA LYS A 262 8.30 1.59 -21.79
C LYS A 262 7.81 1.10 -20.44
N LEU A 263 7.12 -0.03 -20.45
CA LEU A 263 6.64 -0.71 -19.26
C LEU A 263 7.54 -1.92 -18.91
N LYS A 264 7.66 -2.19 -17.61
CA LYS A 264 8.22 -3.44 -17.11
C LYS A 264 7.07 -4.43 -16.94
N TYR A 265 6.87 -5.27 -17.93
CA TYR A 265 5.96 -6.41 -17.77
C TYR A 265 6.64 -7.52 -16.95
N LEU A 266 5.86 -8.20 -16.14
CA LEU A 266 6.32 -9.42 -15.50
C LEU A 266 6.37 -10.53 -16.55
N ALA A 267 7.58 -10.98 -16.88
CA ALA A 267 7.82 -12.02 -17.87
C ALA A 267 7.97 -13.40 -17.20
N GLY A 268 8.49 -14.38 -17.95
CA GLY A 268 8.55 -15.76 -17.48
C GLY A 268 9.32 -15.97 -16.18
N SER A 269 10.44 -15.25 -15.96
CA SER A 269 11.20 -15.33 -14.72
C SER A 269 10.41 -14.85 -13.52
N GLU A 270 9.76 -13.68 -13.63
CA GLU A 270 8.99 -13.08 -12.54
C GLU A 270 7.66 -13.80 -12.33
N SER A 271 6.89 -13.98 -13.41
CA SER A 271 5.52 -14.54 -13.32
C SER A 271 5.51 -16.02 -13.02
N ALA A 272 6.40 -16.81 -13.63
CA ALA A 272 6.42 -18.27 -13.46
C ALA A 272 7.30 -18.72 -12.29
N MET A 273 8.43 -18.04 -12.04
CA MET A 273 9.42 -18.48 -11.04
C MET A 273 9.50 -17.56 -9.82
N GLY A 274 8.84 -16.39 -9.82
CA GLY A 274 8.92 -15.41 -8.74
C GLY A 274 10.31 -14.77 -8.60
N ALA A 275 11.17 -14.88 -9.62
CA ALA A 275 12.52 -14.33 -9.64
C ALA A 275 12.54 -13.03 -10.43
N PHE A 276 12.62 -11.90 -9.72
CA PHE A 276 12.57 -10.57 -10.31
C PHE A 276 13.91 -10.18 -10.93
N ILE A 277 13.86 -9.58 -12.11
CA ILE A 277 15.02 -9.09 -12.86
C ILE A 277 14.91 -7.57 -12.97
N MET A 278 16.01 -6.88 -12.71
CA MET A 278 16.12 -5.42 -12.78
C MET A 278 17.19 -5.02 -13.79
N ASP A 279 16.90 -4.00 -14.58
CA ASP A 279 17.80 -3.37 -15.55
C ASP A 279 18.33 -2.00 -15.08
N VAL A 280 17.87 -1.54 -13.91
CA VAL A 280 18.31 -0.29 -13.25
C VAL A 280 18.66 -0.62 -11.80
N THR A 281 19.80 -0.12 -11.31
CA THR A 281 20.14 -0.33 -9.90
C THR A 281 19.27 0.52 -8.97
N PRO A 282 19.06 0.08 -7.72
CA PRO A 282 18.31 0.89 -6.75
C PRO A 282 18.91 2.28 -6.51
N GLU A 283 20.24 2.39 -6.55
CA GLU A 283 20.98 3.66 -6.41
C GLU A 283 20.66 4.62 -7.57
N GLN A 284 20.66 4.12 -8.81
CA GLN A 284 20.29 4.90 -10.00
C GLN A 284 18.84 5.37 -9.94
N SER A 285 17.92 4.51 -9.50
CA SER A 285 16.51 4.86 -9.32
C SER A 285 16.35 5.96 -8.26
N ALA A 286 17.02 5.83 -7.13
CA ALA A 286 17.01 6.85 -6.08
C ALA A 286 17.61 8.19 -6.55
N GLU A 287 18.69 8.16 -7.33
CA GLU A 287 19.27 9.35 -7.93
C GLU A 287 18.31 10.06 -8.87
N GLN A 288 17.63 9.33 -9.77
CA GLN A 288 16.63 9.88 -10.67
C GLN A 288 15.47 10.53 -9.91
N LEU A 289 14.97 9.87 -8.85
CA LEU A 289 13.91 10.42 -7.99
C LEU A 289 14.36 11.71 -7.27
N ARG A 290 15.58 11.74 -6.73
CA ARG A 290 16.15 12.96 -6.10
C ARG A 290 16.37 14.11 -7.09
N ALA A 291 16.69 13.81 -8.34
CA ALA A 291 16.95 14.82 -9.36
C ALA A 291 15.69 15.58 -9.82
N VAL A 292 14.49 15.07 -9.50
CA VAL A 292 13.24 15.76 -9.81
C VAL A 292 13.15 17.05 -9.01
N LYS A 293 12.92 18.16 -9.71
CA LYS A 293 12.65 19.48 -9.09
C LYS A 293 11.16 19.55 -8.73
N LEU A 294 10.86 19.84 -7.48
CA LEU A 294 9.51 20.00 -6.93
C LEU A 294 9.08 21.47 -6.96
#